data_b5bc887793a01bc296f6caad441f1073
#
_entry.id   b5bc887793a01bc296f6caad441f1073
#
_cell.length_a   1.000
_cell.length_b   1.000
_cell.length_c   1.000
_cell.angle_alpha   90.00
_cell.angle_beta   90.00
_cell.angle_gamma   90.00
#
_symmetry.space_group_name_H-M   'P 1'
#
loop_
_entity.id
_entity.type
_entity.pdbx_description
1 polymer ?
#
loop_
_entity_poly.entity_id
_entity_poly.type
_entity_poly.pdbx_seq_one_letter_code
_entity_poly.pdbx_strand_id
1 'polypeptide(L)'
;MVVRACTRPGLVRAALACAAILLWTMTSWSAEPRRVLIVHAFGHAYSPWSDMAGSFRNELIKNSKEPIDLYEVSLDTARVQDTKDEAPFVEYMRALVAGRKLDLIVPIGAPSAFFVQRNRQLLFPSTPILIVGADRRRIPAYSLTDKDAVVLLDLDLPAYLANILKLRPETTEVSVVVGNSPVERYWTSELRRDFQPLADRLKIEWFNDLTFDEMLKRAAAMPPTASIFWFLLSEDAAGIP
;
A
#
# COMPACT_ATOMS: atom_id res chain seq x y z
N MET A 1 37.15 -34.31 -69.77
CA MET A 1 36.14 -33.22 -69.76
C MET A 1 36.03 -32.74 -68.33
N VAL A 2 36.71 -31.65 -67.98
CA VAL A 2 36.77 -31.17 -66.58
C VAL A 2 35.81 -29.98 -66.49
N VAL A 3 34.70 -30.16 -65.77
CA VAL A 3 33.72 -29.11 -65.49
C VAL A 3 34.28 -28.25 -64.34
N ARG A 4 34.75 -27.06 -64.65
CA ARG A 4 35.11 -26.06 -63.63
C ARG A 4 33.81 -25.39 -63.09
N ALA A 5 33.46 -25.69 -61.85
CA ALA A 5 32.41 -24.97 -61.15
C ALA A 5 32.88 -23.54 -60.90
N CYS A 6 32.29 -22.59 -61.59
CA CYS A 6 32.53 -21.15 -61.39
C CYS A 6 31.70 -20.64 -60.17
N THR A 7 32.26 -20.76 -58.99
CA THR A 7 31.65 -20.16 -57.80
C THR A 7 31.86 -18.65 -57.80
N ARG A 8 30.81 -17.88 -58.06
CA ARG A 8 30.81 -16.41 -57.99
C ARG A 8 31.04 -15.98 -56.52
N PRO A 9 32.20 -15.39 -56.19
CA PRO A 9 32.53 -15.05 -54.78
C PRO A 9 31.56 -14.03 -54.13
N GLY A 10 30.81 -13.29 -54.96
CA GLY A 10 29.78 -12.33 -54.48
C GLY A 10 28.54 -12.99 -53.87
N LEU A 11 28.11 -14.15 -54.42
CA LEU A 11 26.93 -14.86 -53.92
C LEU A 11 27.18 -15.49 -52.52
N VAL A 12 28.38 -15.99 -52.29
CA VAL A 12 28.78 -16.57 -51.00
C VAL A 12 28.88 -15.48 -49.92
N ARG A 13 29.40 -14.30 -50.26
CA ARG A 13 29.48 -13.16 -49.36
C ARG A 13 28.09 -12.60 -49.04
N ALA A 14 27.18 -12.52 -50.00
CA ALA A 14 25.79 -12.09 -49.78
C ALA A 14 25.02 -13.10 -48.90
N ALA A 15 25.19 -14.41 -49.10
CA ALA A 15 24.58 -15.45 -48.29
C ALA A 15 25.07 -15.41 -46.82
N LEU A 16 26.38 -15.21 -46.60
CA LEU A 16 26.97 -15.07 -45.27
C LEU A 16 26.51 -13.78 -44.57
N ALA A 17 26.35 -12.67 -45.27
CA ALA A 17 25.81 -11.43 -44.73
C ALA A 17 24.31 -11.55 -44.32
N CYS A 18 23.50 -12.21 -45.16
CA CYS A 18 22.09 -12.51 -44.82
C CYS A 18 21.97 -13.48 -43.65
N ALA A 19 22.82 -14.51 -43.56
CA ALA A 19 22.84 -15.43 -42.42
C ALA A 19 23.25 -14.72 -41.11
N ALA A 20 24.21 -13.79 -41.13
CA ALA A 20 24.63 -12.99 -39.99
C ALA A 20 23.51 -12.04 -39.52
N ILE A 21 22.76 -11.42 -40.44
CA ILE A 21 21.63 -10.56 -40.13
C ILE A 21 20.47 -11.39 -39.51
N LEU A 22 20.19 -12.58 -40.04
CA LEU A 22 19.16 -13.48 -39.49
C LEU A 22 19.55 -14.03 -38.12
N LEU A 23 20.83 -14.28 -37.83
CA LEU A 23 21.30 -14.67 -36.49
C LEU A 23 21.21 -13.51 -35.48
N TRP A 24 21.34 -12.26 -35.90
CA TRP A 24 21.19 -11.09 -35.02
C TRP A 24 19.74 -10.79 -34.66
N THR A 25 18.77 -11.15 -35.50
CA THR A 25 17.35 -10.95 -35.21
C THR A 25 16.77 -11.97 -34.25
N MET A 26 17.46 -13.08 -33.96
CA MET A 26 16.95 -14.13 -33.05
C MET A 26 17.28 -13.94 -31.57
N THR A 27 18.03 -12.90 -31.17
CA THR A 27 18.47 -12.73 -29.77
C THR A 27 17.70 -11.70 -28.94
N SER A 28 16.65 -11.14 -29.49
CA SER A 28 15.75 -10.31 -28.66
C SER A 28 14.69 -11.17 -27.95
N TRP A 29 15.11 -12.10 -27.11
CA TRP A 29 14.22 -12.65 -26.09
C TRP A 29 14.03 -11.54 -25.05
N SER A 30 13.04 -10.68 -25.27
CA SER A 30 12.59 -9.79 -24.23
C SER A 30 12.14 -10.68 -23.05
N ALA A 31 12.83 -10.57 -21.92
CA ALA A 31 12.40 -11.27 -20.73
C ALA A 31 10.93 -10.94 -20.47
N GLU A 32 10.12 -11.95 -20.19
CA GLU A 32 8.71 -11.73 -19.84
C GLU A 32 8.67 -10.81 -18.60
N PRO A 33 7.89 -9.72 -18.63
CA PRO A 33 7.87 -8.77 -17.52
C PRO A 33 7.32 -9.44 -16.26
N ARG A 34 7.91 -9.11 -15.12
CA ARG A 34 7.38 -9.49 -13.81
C ARG A 34 6.14 -8.66 -13.50
N ARG A 35 5.04 -9.32 -13.22
CA ARG A 35 3.74 -8.69 -12.92
C ARG A 35 3.58 -8.51 -11.44
N VAL A 36 3.53 -7.25 -11.02
CA VAL A 36 3.39 -6.86 -9.62
C VAL A 36 2.07 -6.10 -9.44
N LEU A 37 1.28 -6.53 -8.48
CA LEU A 37 0.02 -5.88 -8.12
C LEU A 37 0.17 -5.16 -6.77
N ILE A 38 0.05 -3.85 -6.79
CA ILE A 38 -0.06 -3.02 -5.57
C ILE A 38 -1.54 -2.84 -5.23
N VAL A 39 -1.90 -3.11 -3.97
CA VAL A 39 -3.26 -2.92 -3.44
C VAL A 39 -3.22 -1.87 -2.35
N HIS A 40 -3.72 -0.67 -2.64
CA HIS A 40 -3.80 0.42 -1.69
C HIS A 40 -4.99 0.23 -0.74
N ALA A 41 -4.78 0.46 0.56
CA ALA A 41 -5.86 0.44 1.55
C ALA A 41 -6.76 1.68 1.43
N PHE A 42 -6.14 2.82 1.16
CA PHE A 42 -6.79 4.12 0.98
C PHE A 42 -6.60 4.61 -0.47
N GLY A 43 -7.07 5.79 -0.81
CA GLY A 43 -6.86 6.36 -2.15
C GLY A 43 -5.40 6.50 -2.53
N HIS A 44 -5.10 6.51 -3.84
CA HIS A 44 -3.73 6.60 -4.38
C HIS A 44 -2.94 7.84 -3.92
N ALA A 45 -3.63 8.91 -3.47
CA ALA A 45 -3.02 10.15 -3.00
C ALA A 45 -3.02 10.28 -1.47
N TYR A 46 -3.38 9.23 -0.73
CA TYR A 46 -3.52 9.30 0.72
C TYR A 46 -2.16 9.07 1.41
N SER A 47 -1.53 10.15 1.86
CA SER A 47 -0.28 10.09 2.62
C SER A 47 -0.50 9.54 4.04
N PRO A 48 0.45 8.80 4.64
CA PRO A 48 1.78 8.48 4.12
C PRO A 48 1.83 7.23 3.22
N TRP A 49 0.73 6.52 3.00
CA TRP A 49 0.72 5.27 2.22
C TRP A 49 1.02 5.50 0.74
N SER A 50 0.59 6.63 0.17
CA SER A 50 0.98 7.04 -1.19
C SER A 50 2.48 7.20 -1.36
N ASP A 51 3.15 7.76 -0.34
CA ASP A 51 4.59 7.99 -0.35
C ASP A 51 5.36 6.67 -0.25
N MET A 52 4.87 5.73 0.59
CA MET A 52 5.41 4.38 0.68
C MET A 52 5.25 3.62 -0.64
N ALA A 53 4.08 3.70 -1.28
CA ALA A 53 3.84 3.09 -2.58
C ALA A 53 4.76 3.65 -3.66
N GLY A 54 4.91 4.98 -3.71
CA GLY A 54 5.80 5.67 -4.63
C GLY A 54 7.25 5.26 -4.46
N SER A 55 7.73 5.22 -3.22
CA SER A 55 9.08 4.79 -2.88
C SER A 55 9.32 3.32 -3.27
N PHE A 56 8.39 2.43 -2.91
CA PHE A 56 8.46 1.03 -3.30
C PHE A 56 8.52 0.85 -4.82
N ARG A 57 7.62 1.48 -5.58
CA ARG A 57 7.59 1.42 -7.03
C ARG A 57 8.89 1.88 -7.66
N ASN A 58 9.41 3.03 -7.23
CA ASN A 58 10.64 3.61 -7.76
C ASN A 58 11.85 2.68 -7.51
N GLU A 59 11.97 2.16 -6.29
CA GLU A 59 13.08 1.28 -5.95
C GLU A 59 12.93 -0.10 -6.63
N LEU A 60 11.73 -0.62 -6.77
CA LEU A 60 11.47 -1.86 -7.50
C LEU A 60 11.91 -1.75 -8.96
N ILE A 61 11.46 -0.71 -9.66
CA ILE A 61 11.78 -0.49 -11.08
C ILE A 61 13.28 -0.26 -11.27
N LYS A 62 13.88 0.55 -10.39
CA LYS A 62 15.32 0.90 -10.46
C LYS A 62 16.23 -0.30 -10.24
N ASN A 63 15.85 -1.22 -9.34
CA ASN A 63 16.71 -2.33 -8.94
C ASN A 63 16.34 -3.66 -9.63
N SER A 64 15.26 -3.73 -10.37
CA SER A 64 14.87 -4.92 -11.11
C SER A 64 15.78 -5.13 -12.34
N LYS A 65 16.20 -6.37 -12.53
CA LYS A 65 16.91 -6.79 -13.74
C LYS A 65 15.98 -7.12 -14.92
N GLU A 66 14.69 -7.34 -14.60
CA GLU A 66 13.66 -7.71 -15.55
C GLU A 66 12.65 -6.55 -15.68
N PRO A 67 12.01 -6.39 -16.83
CA PRO A 67 10.92 -5.42 -16.96
C PRO A 67 9.83 -5.68 -15.92
N ILE A 68 9.26 -4.62 -15.36
CA ILE A 68 8.15 -4.71 -14.39
C ILE A 68 6.87 -4.23 -15.07
N ASP A 69 5.84 -5.08 -15.04
CA ASP A 69 4.46 -4.75 -15.41
C ASP A 69 3.67 -4.52 -14.12
N LEU A 70 3.31 -3.27 -13.86
CA LEU A 70 2.79 -2.82 -12.57
C LEU A 70 1.30 -2.54 -12.66
N TYR A 71 0.53 -3.20 -11.83
CA TYR A 71 -0.90 -2.98 -11.64
C TYR A 71 -1.12 -2.32 -10.28
N GLU A 72 -1.96 -1.31 -10.24
CA GLU A 72 -2.32 -0.64 -9.00
C GLU A 72 -3.83 -0.55 -8.87
N VAL A 73 -4.35 -0.92 -7.71
CA VAL A 73 -5.77 -0.82 -7.37
C VAL A 73 -5.93 -0.23 -5.98
N SER A 74 -7.06 0.44 -5.72
CA SER A 74 -7.38 1.00 -4.42
C SER A 74 -8.67 0.39 -3.88
N LEU A 75 -8.65 -0.03 -2.60
CA LEU A 75 -9.84 -0.50 -1.90
C LEU A 75 -10.76 0.65 -1.50
N ASP A 76 -10.16 1.83 -1.25
CA ASP A 76 -10.86 3.00 -0.71
C ASP A 76 -11.70 2.65 0.53
N THR A 77 -11.03 2.12 1.55
CA THR A 77 -11.67 1.51 2.74
C THR A 77 -12.51 2.48 3.56
N ALA A 78 -12.37 3.79 3.34
CA ALA A 78 -13.27 4.79 3.91
C ALA A 78 -14.68 4.71 3.32
N ARG A 79 -14.83 4.21 2.09
CA ARG A 79 -16.11 4.11 1.37
C ARG A 79 -16.72 2.72 1.41
N VAL A 80 -15.91 1.69 1.67
CA VAL A 80 -16.34 0.28 1.77
C VAL A 80 -16.39 -0.09 3.24
N GLN A 81 -17.53 0.12 3.87
CA GLN A 81 -17.69 -0.04 5.33
C GLN A 81 -17.93 -1.48 5.79
N ASP A 82 -18.43 -2.36 4.93
CA ASP A 82 -18.76 -3.75 5.30
C ASP A 82 -18.07 -4.75 4.34
N THR A 83 -17.64 -5.88 4.91
CA THR A 83 -17.10 -7.01 4.13
C THR A 83 -18.09 -7.57 3.11
N LYS A 84 -19.40 -7.34 3.30
CA LYS A 84 -20.44 -7.70 2.32
C LYS A 84 -20.34 -6.92 1.02
N ASP A 85 -19.79 -5.71 1.09
CA ASP A 85 -19.60 -4.84 -0.06
C ASP A 85 -18.32 -5.17 -0.85
N GLU A 86 -17.50 -6.11 -0.37
CA GLU A 86 -16.28 -6.54 -1.06
C GLU A 86 -16.55 -7.36 -2.35
N ALA A 87 -17.72 -7.97 -2.49
CA ALA A 87 -18.02 -8.87 -3.60
C ALA A 87 -17.83 -8.24 -4.99
N PRO A 88 -18.29 -7.02 -5.29
CA PRO A 88 -18.02 -6.37 -6.57
C PRO A 88 -16.54 -6.13 -6.81
N PHE A 89 -15.79 -5.78 -5.77
CA PHE A 89 -14.35 -5.56 -5.88
C PHE A 89 -13.59 -6.88 -6.10
N VAL A 90 -14.01 -7.95 -5.46
CA VAL A 90 -13.46 -9.30 -5.69
C VAL A 90 -13.66 -9.73 -7.14
N GLU A 91 -14.85 -9.52 -7.71
CA GLU A 91 -15.12 -9.82 -9.12
C GLU A 91 -14.30 -8.95 -10.08
N TYR A 92 -14.16 -7.66 -9.77
CA TYR A 92 -13.26 -6.77 -10.52
C TYR A 92 -11.81 -7.28 -10.48
N MET A 93 -11.31 -7.64 -9.30
CA MET A 93 -9.97 -8.19 -9.12
C MET A 93 -9.79 -9.50 -9.88
N ARG A 94 -10.79 -10.38 -9.84
CA ARG A 94 -10.79 -11.63 -10.60
C ARG A 94 -10.67 -11.38 -12.10
N ALA A 95 -11.43 -10.42 -12.64
CA ALA A 95 -11.36 -10.03 -14.04
C ALA A 95 -10.00 -9.42 -14.39
N LEU A 96 -9.45 -8.56 -13.52
CA LEU A 96 -8.16 -7.91 -13.70
C LEU A 96 -7.01 -8.92 -13.83
N VAL A 97 -7.02 -9.98 -13.00
CA VAL A 97 -5.94 -10.99 -12.98
C VAL A 97 -6.24 -12.19 -13.88
N ALA A 98 -7.41 -12.25 -14.53
CA ALA A 98 -7.80 -13.38 -15.37
C ALA A 98 -6.78 -13.64 -16.48
N GLY A 99 -6.27 -14.88 -16.55
CA GLY A 99 -5.26 -15.27 -17.54
C GLY A 99 -3.86 -14.65 -17.34
N ARG A 100 -3.64 -13.93 -16.24
CA ARG A 100 -2.34 -13.31 -15.91
C ARG A 100 -1.77 -13.95 -14.65
N LYS A 101 -0.56 -14.48 -14.76
CA LYS A 101 0.18 -14.91 -13.58
C LYS A 101 0.81 -13.69 -12.92
N LEU A 102 0.40 -13.38 -11.70
CA LEU A 102 1.10 -12.39 -10.87
C LEU A 102 2.33 -13.02 -10.22
N ASP A 103 3.43 -12.28 -10.19
CA ASP A 103 4.67 -12.71 -9.55
C ASP A 103 4.78 -12.20 -8.10
N LEU A 104 4.10 -11.09 -7.79
CA LEU A 104 4.08 -10.50 -6.44
C LEU A 104 2.81 -9.69 -6.22
N ILE A 105 2.26 -9.74 -5.00
CA ILE A 105 1.21 -8.84 -4.54
C ILE A 105 1.75 -8.01 -3.37
N VAL A 106 1.49 -6.71 -3.40
CA VAL A 106 1.98 -5.76 -2.41
C VAL A 106 0.80 -4.98 -1.82
N PRO A 107 0.12 -5.52 -0.79
CA PRO A 107 -0.86 -4.73 -0.05
C PRO A 107 -0.14 -3.68 0.80
N ILE A 108 -0.60 -2.42 0.69
CA ILE A 108 -0.06 -1.28 1.43
C ILE A 108 -1.09 -0.81 2.45
N GLY A 109 -0.75 -0.96 3.73
CA GLY A 109 -1.62 -0.75 4.88
C GLY A 109 -2.37 -2.02 5.31
N ALA A 110 -2.80 -2.06 6.57
CA ALA A 110 -3.45 -3.23 7.15
C ALA A 110 -4.78 -3.62 6.48
N PRO A 111 -5.68 -2.68 6.11
CA PRO A 111 -6.94 -3.05 5.45
C PRO A 111 -6.73 -3.81 4.14
N SER A 112 -5.79 -3.37 3.29
CA SER A 112 -5.47 -4.07 2.05
C SER A 112 -4.81 -5.43 2.30
N ALA A 113 -3.96 -5.54 3.33
CA ALA A 113 -3.39 -6.82 3.74
C ALA A 113 -4.48 -7.81 4.14
N PHE A 114 -5.47 -7.39 4.94
CA PHE A 114 -6.61 -8.24 5.32
C PHE A 114 -7.46 -8.65 4.13
N PHE A 115 -7.74 -7.73 3.21
CA PHE A 115 -8.46 -8.07 1.98
C PHE A 115 -7.74 -9.14 1.18
N VAL A 116 -6.44 -8.95 0.92
CA VAL A 116 -5.62 -9.90 0.15
C VAL A 116 -5.54 -11.25 0.86
N GLN A 117 -5.35 -11.28 2.17
CA GLN A 117 -5.30 -12.52 2.95
C GLN A 117 -6.62 -13.28 2.94
N ARG A 118 -7.77 -12.59 3.16
CA ARG A 118 -9.11 -13.22 3.11
C ARG A 118 -9.43 -13.84 1.77
N ASN A 119 -9.05 -13.15 0.70
CA ASN A 119 -9.36 -13.55 -0.67
C ASN A 119 -8.22 -14.34 -1.35
N ARG A 120 -7.17 -14.70 -0.60
CA ARG A 120 -5.98 -15.36 -1.12
C ARG A 120 -6.28 -16.60 -1.94
N GLN A 121 -7.06 -17.52 -1.37
CA GLN A 121 -7.36 -18.81 -2.02
C GLN A 121 -8.16 -18.63 -3.30
N LEU A 122 -9.00 -17.62 -3.36
CA LEU A 122 -9.86 -17.34 -4.50
C LEU A 122 -9.12 -16.60 -5.63
N LEU A 123 -8.29 -15.61 -5.28
CA LEU A 123 -7.66 -14.71 -6.24
C LEU A 123 -6.18 -15.00 -6.48
N PHE A 124 -5.44 -15.44 -5.45
CA PHE A 124 -3.98 -15.45 -5.44
C PHE A 124 -3.38 -16.69 -4.76
N PRO A 125 -3.83 -17.93 -5.04
CA PRO A 125 -3.52 -19.10 -4.21
C PRO A 125 -2.03 -19.42 -4.11
N SER A 126 -1.23 -19.05 -5.10
CA SER A 126 0.20 -19.38 -5.17
C SER A 126 1.13 -18.16 -5.20
N THR A 127 0.58 -16.96 -5.30
CA THR A 127 1.38 -15.73 -5.47
C THR A 127 1.97 -15.28 -4.13
N PRO A 128 3.28 -14.96 -4.07
CA PRO A 128 3.89 -14.34 -2.90
C PRO A 128 3.26 -13.00 -2.55
N ILE A 129 3.22 -12.68 -1.25
CA ILE A 129 2.67 -11.42 -0.74
C ILE A 129 3.77 -10.69 0.05
N LEU A 130 3.95 -9.39 -0.24
CA LEU A 130 4.78 -8.48 0.54
C LEU A 130 3.89 -7.43 1.18
N ILE A 131 3.59 -7.57 2.47
CA ILE A 131 2.80 -6.59 3.23
C ILE A 131 3.69 -5.40 3.61
N VAL A 132 3.26 -4.19 3.26
CA VAL A 132 4.02 -2.95 3.51
C VAL A 132 3.16 -1.94 4.28
N GLY A 133 3.77 -1.24 5.24
CA GLY A 133 3.17 -0.08 5.89
C GLY A 133 1.95 -0.40 6.78
N ALA A 134 1.83 -1.63 7.24
CA ALA A 134 0.87 -2.01 8.26
C ALA A 134 1.53 -1.93 9.66
N ASP A 135 0.78 -1.50 10.68
CA ASP A 135 1.27 -1.58 12.06
C ASP A 135 1.39 -3.04 12.51
N ARG A 136 2.46 -3.36 13.22
CA ARG A 136 2.78 -4.73 13.69
C ARG A 136 1.65 -5.35 14.49
N ARG A 137 0.93 -4.58 15.28
CA ARG A 137 -0.23 -5.04 16.07
C ARG A 137 -1.36 -5.58 15.21
N ARG A 138 -1.43 -5.14 13.94
CA ARG A 138 -2.47 -5.53 12.99
C ARG A 138 -2.14 -6.81 12.21
N ILE A 139 -0.87 -7.18 12.08
CA ILE A 139 -0.43 -8.34 11.28
C ILE A 139 0.19 -9.41 12.20
N PRO A 140 -0.61 -10.31 12.75
CA PRO A 140 -0.09 -11.38 13.60
C PRO A 140 0.70 -12.40 12.78
N ALA A 141 1.80 -12.90 13.33
CA ALA A 141 2.71 -13.82 12.65
C ALA A 141 2.01 -15.11 12.14
N TYR A 142 1.00 -15.61 12.86
CA TYR A 142 0.24 -16.81 12.46
C TYR A 142 -0.63 -16.59 11.20
N SER A 143 -0.83 -15.37 10.76
CA SER A 143 -1.57 -15.05 9.53
C SER A 143 -0.69 -15.11 8.27
N LEU A 144 0.61 -15.29 8.44
CA LEU A 144 1.59 -15.32 7.36
C LEU A 144 1.93 -16.75 6.94
N THR A 145 2.28 -16.91 5.69
CA THR A 145 2.78 -18.18 5.12
C THR A 145 4.28 -18.05 4.82
N ASP A 146 4.91 -19.16 4.45
CA ASP A 146 6.32 -19.23 4.04
C ASP A 146 6.63 -18.40 2.76
N LYS A 147 5.60 -18.01 2.01
CA LYS A 147 5.71 -17.17 0.81
C LYS A 147 5.48 -15.70 1.09
N ASP A 148 5.21 -15.32 2.34
CA ASP A 148 4.89 -13.95 2.70
C ASP A 148 6.09 -13.27 3.33
N ALA A 149 6.25 -11.99 2.99
CA ALA A 149 7.20 -11.10 3.63
C ALA A 149 6.47 -9.86 4.15
N VAL A 150 7.05 -9.19 5.13
CA VAL A 150 6.46 -8.03 5.77
C VAL A 150 7.48 -6.91 6.00
N VAL A 151 7.06 -5.68 5.75
CA VAL A 151 7.74 -4.45 6.17
C VAL A 151 6.74 -3.68 7.02
N LEU A 152 6.79 -3.90 8.33
CA LEU A 152 5.81 -3.39 9.27
C LEU A 152 6.27 -2.08 9.92
N LEU A 153 5.28 -1.31 10.40
CA LEU A 153 5.49 -0.13 11.23
C LEU A 153 5.36 -0.51 12.71
N ASP A 154 6.18 0.11 13.54
CA ASP A 154 6.05 0.10 15.00
C ASP A 154 5.71 1.53 15.44
N LEU A 155 4.42 1.81 15.67
CA LEU A 155 3.97 3.13 16.09
C LEU A 155 4.07 3.27 17.60
N ASP A 156 4.98 4.14 18.05
CA ASP A 156 5.08 4.55 19.47
C ASP A 156 4.12 5.74 19.70
N LEU A 157 2.84 5.41 19.92
CA LEU A 157 1.78 6.43 20.08
C LEU A 157 2.03 7.35 21.29
N PRO A 158 2.48 6.86 22.48
CA PRO A 158 2.84 7.74 23.60
C PRO A 158 3.94 8.74 23.25
N ALA A 159 4.93 8.36 22.44
CA ALA A 159 6.01 9.26 22.03
C ALA A 159 5.50 10.46 21.23
N TYR A 160 4.42 10.32 20.46
CA TYR A 160 3.83 11.46 19.74
C TYR A 160 3.30 12.53 20.70
N LEU A 161 2.57 12.14 21.77
CA LEU A 161 2.13 13.10 22.81
C LEU A 161 3.34 13.68 23.58
N ALA A 162 4.31 12.86 23.90
CA ALA A 162 5.53 13.35 24.55
C ALA A 162 6.26 14.38 23.70
N ASN A 163 6.25 14.25 22.37
CA ASN A 163 6.83 15.22 21.46
C ASN A 163 6.03 16.52 21.41
N ILE A 164 4.70 16.49 21.50
CA ILE A 164 3.90 17.70 21.64
C ILE A 164 4.33 18.47 22.89
N LEU A 165 4.47 17.80 24.03
CA LEU A 165 4.89 18.41 25.29
C LEU A 165 6.33 18.94 25.27
N LYS A 166 7.22 18.35 24.47
CA LYS A 166 8.58 18.89 24.27
C LYS A 166 8.56 20.17 23.44
N LEU A 167 7.72 20.23 22.42
CA LEU A 167 7.60 21.40 21.53
C LEU A 167 6.80 22.53 22.17
N ARG A 168 5.79 22.17 22.97
CA ARG A 168 4.87 23.08 23.65
C ARG A 168 4.66 22.65 25.11
N PRO A 169 5.63 22.98 26.01
CA PRO A 169 5.59 22.55 27.40
C PRO A 169 4.39 23.10 28.18
N GLU A 170 3.79 24.22 27.69
CA GLU A 170 2.61 24.85 28.26
C GLU A 170 1.30 24.10 27.93
N THR A 171 1.35 23.03 27.12
CA THR A 171 0.14 22.28 26.73
C THR A 171 -0.46 21.56 27.93
N THR A 172 -1.73 21.87 28.22
CA THR A 172 -2.54 21.26 29.27
C THR A 172 -3.69 20.42 28.74
N GLU A 173 -4.04 20.60 27.47
CA GLU A 173 -5.14 19.90 26.81
C GLU A 173 -4.69 19.45 25.40
N VAL A 174 -5.07 18.22 25.02
CA VAL A 174 -4.86 17.67 23.68
C VAL A 174 -6.16 17.15 23.12
N SER A 175 -6.59 17.71 21.99
CA SER A 175 -7.72 17.19 21.23
C SER A 175 -7.19 16.19 20.18
N VAL A 176 -7.69 14.96 20.28
CA VAL A 176 -7.32 13.87 19.38
C VAL A 176 -8.32 13.81 18.24
N VAL A 177 -7.85 14.14 17.02
CA VAL A 177 -8.63 14.04 15.80
C VAL A 177 -8.42 12.65 15.21
N VAL A 178 -9.45 11.86 15.31
CA VAL A 178 -9.57 10.53 14.72
C VAL A 178 -11.02 10.36 14.26
N GLY A 179 -11.23 9.76 13.09
CA GLY A 179 -12.56 9.58 12.53
C GLY A 179 -13.32 8.38 13.12
N ASN A 180 -14.38 7.97 12.42
CA ASN A 180 -15.31 6.95 12.92
C ASN A 180 -15.51 5.75 11.98
N SER A 181 -14.69 5.59 10.94
CA SER A 181 -14.68 4.36 10.15
C SER A 181 -14.26 3.14 10.99
N PRO A 182 -14.49 1.89 10.54
CA PRO A 182 -14.07 0.69 11.27
C PRO A 182 -12.57 0.67 11.62
N VAL A 183 -11.72 1.19 10.72
CA VAL A 183 -10.27 1.31 10.95
C VAL A 183 -9.99 2.33 12.05
N GLU A 184 -10.67 3.46 12.02
CA GLU A 184 -10.52 4.55 12.98
C GLU A 184 -11.01 4.19 14.36
N ARG A 185 -12.14 3.48 14.47
CA ARG A 185 -12.61 2.94 15.76
C ARG A 185 -11.60 1.98 16.41
N TYR A 186 -10.94 1.13 15.61
CA TYR A 186 -9.84 0.32 16.12
C TYR A 186 -8.74 1.21 16.69
N TRP A 187 -8.27 2.20 15.92
CA TRP A 187 -7.23 3.11 16.38
C TRP A 187 -7.64 3.97 17.57
N THR A 188 -8.88 4.38 17.66
CA THR A 188 -9.41 5.10 18.82
C THR A 188 -9.24 4.28 20.10
N SER A 189 -9.51 2.97 20.06
CA SER A 189 -9.31 2.10 21.23
C SER A 189 -7.85 1.92 21.58
N GLU A 190 -6.97 1.78 20.59
CA GLU A 190 -5.51 1.69 20.80
C GLU A 190 -4.95 3.00 21.41
N LEU A 191 -5.31 4.14 20.82
CA LEU A 191 -4.91 5.45 21.31
C LEU A 191 -5.38 5.71 22.75
N ARG A 192 -6.65 5.37 23.07
CA ARG A 192 -7.18 5.50 24.43
C ARG A 192 -6.38 4.69 25.44
N ARG A 193 -6.03 3.44 25.09
CA ARG A 193 -5.20 2.59 25.93
C ARG A 193 -3.79 3.16 26.10
N ASP A 194 -3.16 3.54 25.02
CA ASP A 194 -1.75 3.98 25.00
C ASP A 194 -1.57 5.37 25.63
N PHE A 195 -2.62 6.22 25.61
CA PHE A 195 -2.59 7.56 26.21
C PHE A 195 -3.07 7.58 27.68
N GLN A 196 -3.67 6.50 28.17
CA GLN A 196 -4.17 6.43 29.54
C GLN A 196 -3.13 6.84 30.61
N PRO A 197 -1.83 6.45 30.51
CA PRO A 197 -0.83 6.87 31.47
C PRO A 197 -0.54 8.39 31.50
N LEU A 198 -0.99 9.14 30.51
CA LEU A 198 -0.83 10.58 30.41
C LEU A 198 -2.06 11.36 30.86
N ALA A 199 -3.17 10.69 31.17
CA ALA A 199 -4.45 11.30 31.54
C ALA A 199 -4.38 12.10 32.84
N ASP A 200 -3.42 11.80 33.77
CA ASP A 200 -3.22 12.58 34.97
C ASP A 200 -2.49 13.91 34.75
N ARG A 201 -1.85 14.07 33.58
CA ARG A 201 -1.04 15.24 33.21
C ARG A 201 -1.69 16.11 32.14
N LEU A 202 -2.54 15.51 31.29
CA LEU A 202 -3.17 16.14 30.14
C LEU A 202 -4.66 15.86 30.12
N LYS A 203 -5.46 16.88 29.92
CA LYS A 203 -6.85 16.69 29.53
C LYS A 203 -6.87 16.22 28.07
N ILE A 204 -7.37 15.02 27.81
CA ILE A 204 -7.48 14.46 26.46
C ILE A 204 -8.94 14.52 26.02
N GLU A 205 -9.21 15.26 24.97
CA GLU A 205 -10.53 15.34 24.33
C GLU A 205 -10.53 14.51 23.04
N TRP A 206 -11.60 13.76 22.82
CA TRP A 206 -11.71 12.84 21.67
C TRP A 206 -12.73 13.38 20.68
N PHE A 207 -12.33 13.50 19.41
CA PHE A 207 -13.17 14.05 18.34
C PHE A 207 -13.87 12.98 17.50
N ASN A 208 -13.64 11.70 17.76
CA ASN A 208 -14.18 10.58 16.98
C ASN A 208 -15.72 10.52 16.90
N ASP A 209 -16.42 11.12 17.87
CA ASP A 209 -17.88 11.14 17.92
C ASP A 209 -18.48 12.47 17.43
N LEU A 210 -17.67 13.30 16.75
CA LEU A 210 -18.06 14.60 16.20
C LEU A 210 -18.15 14.54 14.68
N THR A 211 -19.09 15.32 14.13
CA THR A 211 -19.06 15.65 12.71
C THR A 211 -17.89 16.60 12.40
N PHE A 212 -17.46 16.69 11.15
CA PHE A 212 -16.36 17.57 10.78
C PHE A 212 -16.65 19.05 11.13
N ASP A 213 -17.89 19.51 10.93
CA ASP A 213 -18.30 20.87 11.34
C ASP A 213 -18.20 21.11 12.86
N GLU A 214 -18.53 20.10 13.67
CA GLU A 214 -18.39 20.17 15.13
C GLU A 214 -16.91 20.15 15.52
N MET A 215 -16.06 19.35 14.85
CA MET A 215 -14.62 19.37 15.06
C MET A 215 -14.03 20.76 14.81
N LEU A 216 -14.43 21.42 13.71
CA LEU A 216 -13.97 22.78 13.39
C LEU A 216 -14.40 23.79 14.45
N LYS A 217 -15.68 23.74 14.91
CA LYS A 217 -16.19 24.61 15.99
C LYS A 217 -15.44 24.40 17.30
N ARG A 218 -15.18 23.15 17.66
CA ARG A 218 -14.41 22.81 18.86
C ARG A 218 -12.97 23.29 18.76
N ALA A 219 -12.31 23.04 17.62
CA ALA A 219 -10.94 23.51 17.39
C ALA A 219 -10.82 25.03 17.46
N ALA A 220 -11.80 25.77 16.91
CA ALA A 220 -11.82 27.24 16.97
C ALA A 220 -12.04 27.80 18.39
N ALA A 221 -12.64 27.03 19.29
CA ALA A 221 -12.90 27.41 20.67
C ALA A 221 -11.81 26.97 21.66
N MET A 222 -10.75 26.32 21.19
CA MET A 222 -9.65 25.79 22.04
C MET A 222 -8.85 26.93 22.68
N PRO A 223 -8.42 26.76 23.96
CA PRO A 223 -7.54 27.72 24.60
C PRO A 223 -6.14 27.70 24.00
N PRO A 224 -5.34 28.79 24.18
CA PRO A 224 -3.96 28.82 23.65
C PRO A 224 -3.04 27.72 24.18
N THR A 225 -3.37 27.11 25.33
CA THR A 225 -2.64 26.00 25.95
C THR A 225 -3.09 24.63 25.43
N ALA A 226 -4.00 24.57 24.48
CA ALA A 226 -4.41 23.33 23.85
C ALA A 226 -3.59 23.03 22.58
N SER A 227 -3.46 21.76 22.27
CA SER A 227 -2.84 21.26 21.05
C SER A 227 -3.77 20.24 20.36
N ILE A 228 -3.66 20.13 19.03
CA ILE A 228 -4.37 19.12 18.25
C ILE A 228 -3.38 18.01 17.90
N PHE A 229 -3.75 16.78 18.22
CA PHE A 229 -3.11 15.59 17.73
C PHE A 229 -3.97 15.01 16.58
N TRP A 230 -3.58 15.32 15.36
CA TRP A 230 -4.22 14.75 14.17
C TRP A 230 -3.64 13.37 13.88
N PHE A 231 -4.48 12.34 13.96
CA PHE A 231 -4.06 10.97 13.72
C PHE A 231 -4.55 10.44 12.37
N LEU A 232 -5.86 10.28 12.21
CA LEU A 232 -6.49 9.73 11.00
C LEU A 232 -7.94 10.22 10.94
N LEU A 233 -8.33 10.82 9.81
CA LEU A 233 -9.72 11.23 9.56
C LEU A 233 -10.06 10.89 8.11
N SER A 234 -10.77 9.80 7.90
CA SER A 234 -11.29 9.36 6.61
C SER A 234 -12.81 9.38 6.56
N GLU A 235 -13.47 9.37 7.73
CA GLU A 235 -14.93 9.42 7.87
C GLU A 235 -15.28 10.03 9.21
N ASP A 236 -16.20 10.99 9.24
CA ASP A 236 -16.66 11.63 10.46
C ASP A 236 -17.76 10.83 11.18
N ALA A 237 -18.32 11.37 12.29
CA ALA A 237 -19.37 10.69 13.04
C ALA A 237 -20.70 10.59 12.28
N ALA A 238 -20.92 11.38 11.24
CA ALA A 238 -22.07 11.29 10.34
C ALA A 238 -21.89 10.30 9.19
N GLY A 239 -20.73 9.64 9.09
CA GLY A 239 -20.39 8.75 7.99
C GLY A 239 -20.04 9.50 6.71
N ILE A 240 -19.58 10.74 6.82
CA ILE A 240 -19.19 11.57 5.68
C ILE A 240 -17.67 11.49 5.53
N PRO A 241 -17.17 11.06 4.33
CA PRO A 241 -15.74 11.01 4.02
C PRO A 241 -15.09 12.39 3.88
#